data_ed247946e5693e745ca0855efc7e1704
#
_entry.id   ed247946e5693e745ca0855efc7e1704
#
_cell.length_a   1.000
_cell.length_b   1.000
_cell.length_c   1.000
_cell.angle_alpha   90.00
_cell.angle_beta   90.00
_cell.angle_gamma   90.00
#
_symmetry.space_group_name_H-M   'P 1'
#
loop_
_entity.id
_entity.type
_entity.pdbx_description
1 polymer ?
#
loop_
_entity_poly.entity_id
_entity_poly.type
_entity_poly.pdbx_seq_one_letter_code
_entity_poly.pdbx_strand_id
1 'polypeptide(L)'
;MIPLVVAREAASAYEWHVVPPVTGTWTDPGVLAEISEFRGRILYANGRRPRFRREGGGYADDDPLDPQSFHVTARTGGELVGYTRIRPLPEYSQSSLGQVATRFQFEAALEEMRLARNDCLEVSRWIVAPSVRGTAVGATLVVSAWAVGGWLGKQCLLGTVGARDGQVRMLGRFGGQVLHSIDAKFIAEYDDELVTMYFDLTHPPPRVAAQLSTVGRLIKLADSPVEQSDTMGTTEGISSFTSCDAVIPSRYFVWVKTRDLRRYTANRPSCERSSDVCCGR
;
A
#
# COMPACT_ATOMS: atom_id res chain seq x y z
N MET A 1 23.37 -3.00 -13.68
CA MET A 1 22.04 -3.10 -14.33
C MET A 1 21.59 -4.54 -14.13
N ILE A 2 20.67 -4.83 -13.19
CA ILE A 2 20.15 -6.19 -12.95
C ILE A 2 19.16 -6.49 -14.09
N PRO A 3 19.34 -7.55 -14.87
CA PRO A 3 18.46 -7.86 -15.99
C PRO A 3 17.04 -8.15 -15.51
N LEU A 4 16.06 -7.73 -16.26
CA LEU A 4 14.61 -7.88 -15.97
C LEU A 4 14.16 -9.36 -15.84
N VAL A 5 14.92 -10.29 -16.41
CA VAL A 5 14.66 -11.75 -16.39
C VAL A 5 14.80 -12.31 -14.97
N VAL A 6 15.62 -11.71 -14.13
CA VAL A 6 15.83 -12.14 -12.73
C VAL A 6 14.58 -11.90 -11.86
N ALA A 7 13.69 -10.98 -12.25
CA ALA A 7 12.53 -10.61 -11.43
C ALA A 7 11.46 -11.71 -11.36
N ARG A 8 11.30 -12.54 -12.38
CA ARG A 8 10.25 -13.57 -12.41
C ARG A 8 10.61 -14.80 -11.57
N GLU A 9 11.83 -15.30 -11.71
CA GLU A 9 12.33 -16.43 -10.92
C GLU A 9 12.61 -16.03 -9.47
N ALA A 10 13.18 -14.84 -9.27
CA ALA A 10 13.42 -14.32 -7.93
C ALA A 10 12.13 -13.98 -7.18
N ALA A 11 11.08 -13.51 -7.86
CA ALA A 11 9.79 -13.25 -7.24
C ALA A 11 9.05 -14.54 -6.85
N SER A 12 9.27 -15.64 -7.57
CA SER A 12 8.69 -16.96 -7.26
C SER A 12 9.35 -17.66 -6.07
N ALA A 13 10.53 -17.21 -5.64
CA ALA A 13 11.22 -17.72 -4.46
C ALA A 13 10.65 -17.16 -3.14
N TYR A 14 9.70 -16.21 -3.21
CA TYR A 14 9.07 -15.59 -2.06
C TYR A 14 7.57 -15.80 -2.08
N GLU A 15 7.01 -15.93 -0.89
CA GLU A 15 5.56 -15.92 -0.68
C GLU A 15 5.09 -14.49 -0.48
N TRP A 16 4.08 -14.09 -1.27
CA TRP A 16 3.55 -12.73 -1.28
C TRP A 16 2.12 -12.72 -0.78
N HIS A 17 1.85 -11.93 0.25
CA HIS A 17 0.51 -11.81 0.82
C HIS A 17 0.10 -10.36 0.91
N VAL A 18 -1.20 -10.11 0.72
CA VAL A 18 -1.86 -8.86 1.09
C VAL A 18 -2.78 -9.16 2.26
N VAL A 19 -2.48 -8.57 3.40
CA VAL A 19 -3.35 -8.60 4.58
C VAL A 19 -4.25 -7.38 4.49
N PRO A 20 -5.57 -7.54 4.38
CA PRO A 20 -6.50 -6.42 4.29
C PRO A 20 -6.66 -5.72 5.65
N PRO A 21 -7.27 -4.51 5.68
CA PRO A 21 -7.65 -3.85 6.92
C PRO A 21 -8.53 -4.75 7.80
N VAL A 22 -8.38 -4.58 9.11
CA VAL A 22 -9.23 -5.27 10.10
C VAL A 22 -10.65 -4.72 9.99
N THR A 23 -11.52 -5.50 9.36
CA THR A 23 -12.95 -5.23 9.37
C THR A 23 -13.64 -6.32 10.16
N GLY A 24 -13.93 -6.06 11.43
CA GLY A 24 -14.50 -7.08 12.32
C GLY A 24 -13.49 -8.11 12.82
N THR A 25 -13.72 -9.40 12.59
CA THR A 25 -12.91 -10.53 13.11
C THR A 25 -11.75 -10.95 12.21
N TRP A 26 -11.40 -10.17 11.19
CA TRP A 26 -10.62 -10.63 10.02
C TRP A 26 -9.09 -10.56 10.12
N THR A 27 -8.50 -9.95 11.11
CA THR A 27 -7.03 -9.90 11.20
C THR A 27 -6.58 -10.58 12.48
N ASP A 28 -5.75 -11.60 12.33
CA ASP A 28 -5.04 -12.21 13.44
C ASP A 28 -4.13 -11.15 14.10
N PRO A 29 -4.36 -10.81 15.38
CA PRO A 29 -3.50 -9.90 16.12
C PRO A 29 -2.03 -10.31 16.09
N GLY A 30 -1.75 -11.61 15.96
CA GLY A 30 -0.39 -12.15 15.83
C GLY A 30 0.31 -11.67 14.57
N VAL A 31 -0.40 -11.55 13.45
CA VAL A 31 0.16 -11.04 12.18
C VAL A 31 0.58 -9.57 12.31
N LEU A 32 -0.24 -8.73 12.93
CA LEU A 32 0.13 -7.32 13.15
C LEU A 32 1.29 -7.18 14.13
N ALA A 33 1.34 -8.00 15.17
CA ALA A 33 2.46 -8.01 16.12
C ALA A 33 3.77 -8.44 15.43
N GLU A 34 3.75 -9.46 14.60
CA GLU A 34 4.90 -9.89 13.80
C GLU A 34 5.38 -8.78 12.84
N ILE A 35 4.45 -8.12 12.15
CA ILE A 35 4.75 -6.98 11.26
C ILE A 35 5.39 -5.84 12.06
N SER A 36 4.84 -5.48 13.22
CA SER A 36 5.38 -4.44 14.10
C SER A 36 6.80 -4.76 14.54
N GLU A 37 7.04 -6.00 14.98
CA GLU A 37 8.36 -6.47 15.40
C GLU A 37 9.37 -6.44 14.23
N PHE A 38 8.99 -6.97 13.08
CA PHE A 38 9.83 -6.95 11.87
C PHE A 38 10.23 -5.52 11.50
N ARG A 39 9.27 -4.60 11.44
CA ARG A 39 9.51 -3.19 11.13
C ARG A 39 10.45 -2.56 12.16
N GLY A 40 10.13 -2.74 13.44
CA GLY A 40 10.93 -2.19 14.53
C GLY A 40 12.38 -2.65 14.48
N ARG A 41 12.62 -3.94 14.27
CA ARG A 41 13.95 -4.53 14.14
C ARG A 41 14.76 -3.91 12.98
N ILE A 42 14.15 -3.77 11.81
CA ILE A 42 14.85 -3.20 10.65
C ILE A 42 15.05 -1.68 10.81
N LEU A 43 14.06 -0.97 11.34
CA LEU A 43 14.11 0.48 11.54
C LEU A 43 15.10 0.87 12.66
N TYR A 44 15.29 0.03 13.66
CA TYR A 44 16.30 0.25 14.70
C TYR A 44 17.71 0.46 14.11
N ALA A 45 18.02 -0.21 12.98
CA ALA A 45 19.23 0.02 12.20
C ALA A 45 20.52 0.05 13.06
N ASN A 46 20.71 -0.97 13.90
CA ASN A 46 21.87 -1.12 14.79
C ASN A 46 22.06 0.06 15.77
N GLY A 47 20.98 0.63 16.26
CA GLY A 47 20.98 1.72 17.24
C GLY A 47 20.83 3.12 16.65
N ARG A 48 20.83 3.28 15.32
CA ARG A 48 20.61 4.59 14.67
C ARG A 48 19.28 5.21 15.06
N ARG A 49 18.25 4.38 15.29
CA ARG A 49 16.88 4.81 15.65
C ARG A 49 16.42 4.08 16.91
N PRO A 50 16.90 4.51 18.10
CA PRO A 50 16.74 3.79 19.37
C PRO A 50 15.27 3.61 19.79
N ARG A 51 14.36 4.48 19.37
CA ARG A 51 12.93 4.40 19.69
C ARG A 51 12.24 3.10 19.27
N PHE A 52 12.80 2.40 18.28
CA PHE A 52 12.25 1.13 17.80
C PHE A 52 12.68 -0.09 18.64
N ARG A 53 13.44 0.12 19.70
CA ARG A 53 13.78 -0.91 20.70
C ARG A 53 12.94 -0.68 21.96
N ARG A 54 12.28 -1.74 22.41
CA ARG A 54 11.52 -1.72 23.66
C ARG A 54 12.45 -1.75 24.87
N GLU A 55 12.05 -1.10 25.98
CA GLU A 55 12.83 -1.08 27.24
C GLU A 55 13.07 -2.49 27.80
N GLY A 56 12.07 -3.39 27.72
CA GLY A 56 12.17 -4.79 28.13
C GLY A 56 12.85 -5.73 27.15
N GLY A 57 13.46 -5.18 26.08
CA GLY A 57 14.02 -5.98 24.98
C GLY A 57 13.02 -6.17 23.82
N GLY A 58 13.51 -6.67 22.68
CA GLY A 58 12.73 -6.80 21.45
C GLY A 58 12.58 -5.47 20.71
N TYR A 59 11.80 -5.49 19.63
CA TYR A 59 11.62 -4.37 18.72
C TYR A 59 10.15 -4.14 18.44
N ALA A 60 9.78 -2.91 18.15
CA ALA A 60 8.43 -2.57 17.70
C ALA A 60 8.40 -1.28 16.88
N ASP A 61 7.50 -1.25 15.90
CA ASP A 61 7.02 -0.05 15.24
C ASP A 61 5.49 -0.10 15.30
N ASP A 62 4.96 0.11 16.53
CA ASP A 62 3.52 0.09 16.77
C ASP A 62 2.91 1.36 16.18
N ASP A 63 1.93 1.19 15.29
CA ASP A 63 1.23 2.29 14.64
C ASP A 63 -0.29 2.05 14.78
N PRO A 64 -1.04 2.97 15.41
CA PRO A 64 -2.48 2.81 15.62
C PRO A 64 -3.29 2.74 14.32
N LEU A 65 -2.67 3.06 13.19
CA LEU A 65 -3.30 3.00 11.87
C LEU A 65 -3.09 1.66 11.16
N ASP A 66 -2.29 0.75 11.72
CA ASP A 66 -2.08 -0.58 11.14
C ASP A 66 -3.40 -1.36 10.95
N PRO A 67 -4.32 -1.40 11.93
CA PRO A 67 -5.57 -2.12 11.74
C PRO A 67 -6.42 -1.64 10.56
N GLN A 68 -6.24 -0.39 10.12
CA GLN A 68 -7.00 0.23 9.03
C GLN A 68 -6.26 0.16 7.67
N SER A 69 -5.14 -0.54 7.61
CA SER A 69 -4.23 -0.54 6.47
C SER A 69 -4.21 -1.89 5.75
N PHE A 70 -3.88 -1.85 4.46
CA PHE A 70 -3.44 -3.04 3.73
C PHE A 70 -1.95 -3.25 3.98
N HIS A 71 -1.55 -4.47 4.27
CA HIS A 71 -0.17 -4.83 4.50
C HIS A 71 0.28 -5.79 3.40
N VAL A 72 1.26 -5.38 2.61
CA VAL A 72 1.89 -6.27 1.64
C VAL A 72 3.14 -6.85 2.27
N THR A 73 3.22 -8.17 2.31
CA THR A 73 4.34 -8.90 2.91
C THR A 73 5.02 -9.80 1.90
N ALA A 74 6.33 -9.94 2.02
CA ALA A 74 7.14 -10.94 1.34
C ALA A 74 7.78 -11.85 2.38
N ARG A 75 7.63 -13.18 2.21
CA ARG A 75 8.19 -14.20 3.11
C ARG A 75 9.09 -15.16 2.36
N THR A 76 10.05 -15.74 3.06
CA THR A 76 10.85 -16.87 2.58
C THR A 76 11.11 -17.81 3.74
N GLY A 77 10.82 -19.12 3.56
CA GLY A 77 10.92 -20.09 4.64
C GLY A 77 10.06 -19.73 5.88
N GLY A 78 8.92 -19.08 5.68
CA GLY A 78 8.05 -18.59 6.75
C GLY A 78 8.46 -17.24 7.36
N GLU A 79 9.71 -16.80 7.17
CA GLU A 79 10.21 -15.53 7.73
C GLU A 79 9.79 -14.32 6.89
N LEU A 80 9.35 -13.24 7.55
CA LEU A 80 9.07 -11.96 6.93
C LEU A 80 10.37 -11.25 6.52
N VAL A 81 10.51 -10.97 5.22
CA VAL A 81 11.73 -10.36 4.65
C VAL A 81 11.45 -9.06 3.89
N GLY A 82 10.19 -8.76 3.61
CA GLY A 82 9.81 -7.53 2.94
C GLY A 82 8.42 -7.08 3.34
N TYR A 83 8.21 -5.75 3.38
CA TYR A 83 6.96 -5.18 3.84
C TYR A 83 6.71 -3.80 3.25
N THR A 84 5.45 -3.50 2.94
CA THR A 84 4.96 -2.14 2.72
C THR A 84 3.52 -2.01 3.18
N ARG A 85 3.16 -0.83 3.67
CA ARG A 85 1.82 -0.47 4.11
C ARG A 85 1.15 0.45 3.12
N ILE A 86 -0.12 0.19 2.86
CA ILE A 86 -0.96 0.97 1.93
C ILE A 86 -2.28 1.23 2.62
N ARG A 87 -2.79 2.46 2.54
CA ARG A 87 -4.10 2.83 3.09
C ARG A 87 -4.75 3.92 2.26
N PRO A 88 -6.08 4.08 2.31
CA PRO A 88 -6.71 5.30 1.82
C PRO A 88 -6.01 6.52 2.40
N LEU A 89 -5.80 7.56 1.58
CA LEU A 89 -5.13 8.77 2.07
C LEU A 89 -5.93 9.37 3.23
N PRO A 90 -5.38 9.36 4.46
CA PRO A 90 -6.12 9.79 5.63
C PRO A 90 -6.24 11.31 5.70
N GLU A 91 -6.92 11.81 6.72
CA GLU A 91 -6.88 13.22 7.07
C GLU A 91 -5.43 13.66 7.33
N TYR A 92 -5.15 14.93 7.04
CA TYR A 92 -3.80 15.50 7.19
C TYR A 92 -3.14 15.15 8.54
N SER A 93 -3.87 15.28 9.65
CA SER A 93 -3.35 15.02 11.00
C SER A 93 -2.94 13.56 11.26
N GLN A 94 -3.42 12.64 10.43
CA GLN A 94 -3.12 11.21 10.53
C GLN A 94 -2.18 10.72 9.43
N SER A 95 -1.89 11.57 8.44
CA SER A 95 -1.00 11.25 7.33
C SER A 95 0.46 11.36 7.74
N SER A 96 1.32 10.49 7.21
CA SER A 96 2.78 10.66 7.31
C SER A 96 3.25 11.94 6.62
N LEU A 97 2.49 12.44 5.65
CA LEU A 97 2.75 13.72 4.99
C LEU A 97 2.64 14.89 5.96
N GLY A 98 1.82 14.79 7.02
CA GLY A 98 1.73 15.80 8.07
C GLY A 98 3.01 15.98 8.89
N GLN A 99 3.98 15.07 8.79
CA GLN A 99 5.31 15.23 9.40
C GLN A 99 6.21 16.18 8.59
N VAL A 100 6.02 16.24 7.28
CA VAL A 100 6.88 17.01 6.37
C VAL A 100 6.21 18.24 5.78
N ALA A 101 4.90 18.25 5.59
CA ALA A 101 4.13 19.34 5.00
C ALA A 101 3.29 20.06 6.04
N THR A 102 2.96 21.30 5.80
CA THR A 102 1.84 21.99 6.46
C THR A 102 0.51 21.52 5.84
N ARG A 103 -0.60 21.75 6.56
CA ARG A 103 -1.93 21.44 6.02
C ARG A 103 -2.19 22.14 4.68
N PHE A 104 -1.77 23.40 4.58
CA PHE A 104 -1.91 24.19 3.36
C PHE A 104 -1.14 23.56 2.19
N GLN A 105 0.12 23.17 2.40
CA GLN A 105 0.93 22.52 1.37
C GLN A 105 0.32 21.17 0.96
N PHE A 106 -0.22 20.41 1.90
CA PHE A 106 -0.86 19.13 1.62
C PHE A 106 -2.10 19.29 0.72
N GLU A 107 -2.99 20.23 1.06
CA GLU A 107 -4.19 20.49 0.27
C GLU A 107 -3.84 21.10 -1.11
N ALA A 108 -2.87 22.04 -1.15
CA ALA A 108 -2.40 22.62 -2.40
C ALA A 108 -1.77 21.57 -3.34
N ALA A 109 -1.07 20.59 -2.78
CA ALA A 109 -0.50 19.49 -3.56
C ALA A 109 -1.59 18.62 -4.22
N LEU A 110 -2.67 18.31 -3.51
CA LEU A 110 -3.80 17.58 -4.07
C LEU A 110 -4.49 18.38 -5.19
N GLU A 111 -4.66 19.69 -5.00
CA GLU A 111 -5.22 20.60 -5.99
C GLU A 111 -4.34 20.69 -7.24
N GLU A 112 -3.01 20.84 -7.08
CA GLU A 112 -2.04 20.83 -8.18
C GLU A 112 -2.13 19.57 -9.02
N MET A 113 -2.26 18.42 -8.36
CA MET A 113 -2.44 17.12 -9.03
C MET A 113 -3.87 16.92 -9.59
N ARG A 114 -4.81 17.81 -9.28
CA ARG A 114 -6.24 17.70 -9.62
C ARG A 114 -6.88 16.40 -9.13
N LEU A 115 -6.52 15.98 -7.92
CA LEU A 115 -6.97 14.75 -7.30
C LEU A 115 -7.79 15.05 -6.06
N ALA A 116 -8.91 14.35 -5.90
CA ALA A 116 -9.58 14.30 -4.61
C ALA A 116 -8.82 13.35 -3.67
N ARG A 117 -8.91 13.59 -2.36
CA ARG A 117 -8.30 12.73 -1.34
C ARG A 117 -8.72 11.26 -1.52
N ASN A 118 -9.98 11.03 -1.83
CA ASN A 118 -10.53 9.68 -2.06
C ASN A 118 -9.95 8.98 -3.29
N ASP A 119 -9.29 9.69 -4.19
CA ASP A 119 -8.59 9.11 -5.35
C ASP A 119 -7.18 8.65 -5.01
N CYS A 120 -6.71 8.96 -3.81
CA CYS A 120 -5.34 8.74 -3.38
C CYS A 120 -5.22 7.66 -2.31
N LEU A 121 -4.11 6.95 -2.34
CA LEU A 121 -3.63 6.10 -1.25
C LEU A 121 -2.35 6.69 -0.66
N GLU A 122 -2.14 6.46 0.61
CA GLU A 122 -0.85 6.65 1.25
C GLU A 122 -0.09 5.34 1.27
N VAL A 123 1.15 5.35 0.77
CA VAL A 123 2.10 4.25 0.90
C VAL A 123 3.19 4.62 1.90
N SER A 124 3.50 3.71 2.80
CA SER A 124 4.48 3.95 3.86
C SER A 124 5.15 2.65 4.30
N ARG A 125 6.21 2.78 5.11
CA ARG A 125 6.89 1.61 5.68
C ARG A 125 7.40 0.63 4.62
N TRP A 126 7.97 1.13 3.52
CA TRP A 126 8.64 0.29 2.55
C TRP A 126 9.97 -0.22 3.14
N ILE A 127 9.96 -1.47 3.59
CA ILE A 127 11.02 -2.07 4.39
C ILE A 127 11.45 -3.40 3.78
N VAL A 128 12.76 -3.59 3.65
CA VAL A 128 13.39 -4.81 3.14
C VAL A 128 14.47 -5.27 4.11
N ALA A 129 14.41 -6.54 4.51
CA ALA A 129 15.43 -7.12 5.38
C ALA A 129 16.82 -7.02 4.74
N PRO A 130 17.88 -6.77 5.54
CA PRO A 130 19.25 -6.66 5.02
C PRO A 130 19.70 -7.85 4.18
N SER A 131 19.27 -9.05 4.54
CA SER A 131 19.62 -10.32 3.85
C SER A 131 19.14 -10.41 2.41
N VAL A 132 18.08 -9.65 2.06
CA VAL A 132 17.48 -9.67 0.70
C VAL A 132 17.56 -8.30 0.01
N ARG A 133 18.34 -7.36 0.53
CA ARG A 133 18.60 -6.10 -0.15
C ARG A 133 19.34 -6.34 -1.46
N GLY A 134 19.02 -5.55 -2.47
CA GLY A 134 19.59 -5.73 -3.81
C GLY A 134 18.94 -6.84 -4.64
N THR A 135 18.00 -7.61 -4.07
CA THR A 135 17.17 -8.57 -4.80
C THR A 135 15.91 -7.92 -5.38
N ALA A 136 15.04 -8.73 -6.00
CA ALA A 136 13.77 -8.26 -6.56
C ALA A 136 12.73 -7.87 -5.49
N VAL A 137 12.92 -8.19 -4.20
CA VAL A 137 11.92 -7.99 -3.14
C VAL A 137 11.49 -6.53 -3.07
N GLY A 138 12.44 -5.59 -2.97
CA GLY A 138 12.09 -4.17 -2.88
C GLY A 138 11.31 -3.66 -4.10
N ALA A 139 11.72 -4.07 -5.29
CA ALA A 139 11.04 -3.71 -6.55
C ALA A 139 9.62 -4.30 -6.60
N THR A 140 9.46 -5.57 -6.21
CA THR A 140 8.15 -6.23 -6.20
C THR A 140 7.21 -5.59 -5.19
N LEU A 141 7.67 -5.16 -4.00
CA LEU A 141 6.87 -4.40 -3.06
C LEU A 141 6.30 -3.10 -3.67
N VAL A 142 7.11 -2.37 -4.44
CA VAL A 142 6.64 -1.16 -5.13
C VAL A 142 5.56 -1.52 -6.15
N VAL A 143 5.79 -2.53 -6.99
CA VAL A 143 4.79 -2.97 -8.00
C VAL A 143 3.54 -3.52 -7.33
N SER A 144 3.67 -4.16 -6.15
CA SER A 144 2.52 -4.61 -5.37
C SER A 144 1.66 -3.45 -4.86
N ALA A 145 2.28 -2.34 -4.46
CA ALA A 145 1.54 -1.13 -4.10
C ALA A 145 0.74 -0.57 -5.29
N TRP A 146 1.33 -0.58 -6.48
CA TRP A 146 0.63 -0.26 -7.73
C TRP A 146 -0.57 -1.19 -7.97
N ALA A 147 -0.38 -2.51 -7.81
CA ALA A 147 -1.44 -3.49 -8.01
C ALA A 147 -2.59 -3.28 -7.03
N VAL A 148 -2.30 -3.08 -5.74
CA VAL A 148 -3.31 -2.78 -4.72
C VAL A 148 -4.06 -1.48 -5.05
N GLY A 149 -3.34 -0.43 -5.47
CA GLY A 149 -3.95 0.82 -5.91
C GLY A 149 -4.93 0.63 -7.07
N GLY A 150 -4.54 -0.14 -8.07
CA GLY A 150 -5.39 -0.48 -9.20
C GLY A 150 -6.63 -1.30 -8.79
N TRP A 151 -6.49 -2.25 -7.86
CA TRP A 151 -7.62 -3.03 -7.33
C TRP A 151 -8.63 -2.16 -6.59
N LEU A 152 -8.15 -1.14 -5.90
CA LEU A 152 -8.98 -0.19 -5.16
C LEU A 152 -9.53 0.93 -6.06
N GLY A 153 -9.23 0.93 -7.35
CA GLY A 153 -9.68 1.94 -8.31
C GLY A 153 -9.12 3.34 -8.03
N LYS A 154 -7.92 3.40 -7.42
CA LYS A 154 -7.28 4.67 -7.06
C LYS A 154 -6.42 5.21 -8.20
N GLN A 155 -6.18 6.51 -8.18
CA GLN A 155 -5.46 7.22 -9.23
C GLN A 155 -4.03 7.55 -8.82
N CYS A 156 -3.74 7.63 -7.52
CA CYS A 156 -2.46 8.08 -7.02
C CYS A 156 -2.01 7.32 -5.76
N LEU A 157 -0.68 7.08 -5.67
CA LEU A 157 -0.02 6.76 -4.40
C LEU A 157 0.81 7.96 -3.95
N LEU A 158 0.73 8.31 -2.68
CA LEU A 158 1.52 9.35 -2.03
C LEU A 158 2.30 8.76 -0.86
N GLY A 159 3.51 9.26 -0.62
CA GLY A 159 4.29 8.82 0.54
C GLY A 159 5.52 9.66 0.78
N THR A 160 6.09 9.51 1.97
CA THR A 160 7.37 10.11 2.33
C THR A 160 8.49 9.08 2.27
N VAL A 161 9.64 9.50 1.77
CA VAL A 161 10.78 8.63 1.46
C VAL A 161 12.05 9.26 2.00
N GLY A 162 12.91 8.46 2.65
CA GLY A 162 14.22 8.92 3.08
C GLY A 162 15.15 9.21 1.90
N ALA A 163 15.85 10.32 1.96
CA ALA A 163 16.78 10.75 0.91
C ALA A 163 18.14 10.06 1.00
N ARG A 164 18.60 9.72 2.23
CA ARG A 164 19.95 9.26 2.53
C ARG A 164 20.38 8.01 1.78
N ASP A 165 19.51 7.00 1.73
CA ASP A 165 19.88 5.66 1.24
C ASP A 165 19.55 5.45 -0.25
N GLY A 166 19.37 6.54 -1.01
CA GLY A 166 19.09 6.50 -2.46
C GLY A 166 17.71 5.98 -2.83
N GLN A 167 16.78 5.94 -1.88
CA GLN A 167 15.42 5.46 -2.08
C GLN A 167 14.66 6.32 -3.09
N VAL A 168 14.82 7.66 -3.04
CA VAL A 168 14.22 8.60 -4.01
C VAL A 168 14.57 8.22 -5.44
N ARG A 169 15.88 7.99 -5.72
CA ARG A 169 16.34 7.58 -7.06
C ARG A 169 15.82 6.20 -7.47
N MET A 170 15.75 5.29 -6.50
CA MET A 170 15.23 3.93 -6.75
C MET A 170 13.74 3.99 -7.10
N LEU A 171 12.92 4.68 -6.32
CA LEU A 171 11.49 4.83 -6.55
C LEU A 171 11.19 5.60 -7.84
N GLY A 172 12.02 6.59 -8.20
CA GLY A 172 11.91 7.29 -9.47
C GLY A 172 12.00 6.35 -10.70
N ARG A 173 12.75 5.24 -10.61
CA ARG A 173 12.80 4.21 -11.67
C ARG A 173 11.50 3.44 -11.82
N PHE A 174 10.63 3.49 -10.81
CA PHE A 174 9.30 2.89 -10.81
C PHE A 174 8.18 3.92 -11.02
N GLY A 175 8.52 5.11 -11.50
CA GLY A 175 7.55 6.17 -11.82
C GLY A 175 7.21 7.09 -10.65
N GLY A 176 7.92 6.96 -9.53
CA GLY A 176 7.80 7.92 -8.44
C GLY A 176 8.36 9.28 -8.85
N GLN A 177 7.61 10.32 -8.60
CA GLN A 177 7.99 11.70 -8.86
C GLN A 177 8.04 12.48 -7.54
N VAL A 178 9.03 13.35 -7.40
CA VAL A 178 9.12 14.23 -6.23
C VAL A 178 8.05 15.30 -6.36
N LEU A 179 7.31 15.51 -5.29
CA LEU A 179 6.32 16.57 -5.18
C LEU A 179 7.01 17.84 -4.69
N HIS A 180 7.40 18.71 -5.62
CA HIS A 180 8.23 19.88 -5.35
C HIS A 180 7.49 21.00 -4.60
N SER A 181 6.16 20.94 -4.51
CA SER A 181 5.36 21.87 -3.70
C SER A 181 5.49 21.62 -2.19
N ILE A 182 6.13 20.51 -1.80
CA ILE A 182 6.43 20.16 -0.40
C ILE A 182 7.95 20.02 -0.26
N ASP A 183 8.55 20.89 0.54
CA ASP A 183 9.98 20.84 0.80
C ASP A 183 10.39 19.55 1.54
N ALA A 184 11.60 19.07 1.26
CA ALA A 184 12.20 18.01 2.03
C ALA A 184 12.45 18.50 3.47
N LYS A 185 12.23 17.59 4.45
CA LYS A 185 12.36 17.93 5.87
C LYS A 185 13.12 16.88 6.64
N PHE A 186 14.12 17.31 7.40
CA PHE A 186 14.82 16.42 8.32
C PHE A 186 13.90 16.02 9.49
N ILE A 187 13.76 14.72 9.70
CA ILE A 187 12.99 14.14 10.80
C ILE A 187 13.93 13.36 11.71
N ALA A 188 14.17 13.90 12.90
CA ALA A 188 15.13 13.34 13.86
C ALA A 188 14.83 11.88 14.24
N GLU A 189 13.55 11.52 14.33
CA GLU A 189 13.14 10.14 14.64
C GLU A 189 13.63 9.10 13.62
N TYR A 190 13.74 9.51 12.36
CA TYR A 190 14.24 8.64 11.28
C TYR A 190 15.73 8.87 11.00
N ASP A 191 16.33 9.90 11.60
CA ASP A 191 17.69 10.35 11.30
C ASP A 191 17.88 10.47 9.78
N ASP A 192 16.91 11.12 9.12
CA ASP A 192 16.87 11.22 7.66
C ASP A 192 16.10 12.47 7.22
N GLU A 193 16.41 12.95 6.03
CA GLU A 193 15.61 13.93 5.32
C GLU A 193 14.52 13.21 4.55
N LEU A 194 13.24 13.56 4.82
CA LEU A 194 12.11 12.97 4.14
C LEU A 194 11.66 13.85 2.98
N VAL A 195 11.52 13.21 1.82
CA VAL A 195 11.03 13.79 0.57
C VAL A 195 9.64 13.23 0.29
N THR A 196 8.70 14.06 -0.12
CA THR A 196 7.38 13.61 -0.57
C THR A 196 7.43 13.16 -2.02
N MET A 197 6.92 11.97 -2.28
CA MET A 197 6.81 11.41 -3.63
C MET A 197 5.39 10.98 -3.93
N TYR A 198 5.03 11.03 -5.21
CA TYR A 198 3.77 10.50 -5.71
C TYR A 198 3.98 9.60 -6.92
N PHE A 199 2.99 8.73 -7.19
CA PHE A 199 2.94 7.83 -8.33
C PHE A 199 1.57 7.97 -9.00
N ASP A 200 1.56 8.30 -10.28
CA ASP A 200 0.34 8.35 -11.08
C ASP A 200 -0.06 6.92 -11.51
N LEU A 201 -1.03 6.35 -10.83
CA LEU A 201 -1.50 4.98 -11.07
C LEU A 201 -2.21 4.81 -12.41
N THR A 202 -2.64 5.91 -13.04
CA THR A 202 -3.34 5.88 -14.32
C THR A 202 -2.38 5.70 -15.51
N HIS A 203 -1.10 6.06 -15.31
CA HIS A 203 -0.05 5.98 -16.34
C HIS A 203 1.20 5.24 -15.82
N PRO A 204 1.12 3.92 -15.61
CA PRO A 204 2.26 3.17 -15.12
C PRO A 204 3.41 3.20 -16.14
N PRO A 205 4.66 3.43 -15.70
CA PRO A 205 5.82 3.31 -16.59
C PRO A 205 5.88 1.92 -17.22
N PRO A 206 6.43 1.77 -18.43
CA PRO A 206 6.48 0.48 -19.14
C PRO A 206 7.06 -0.66 -18.31
N ARG A 207 8.06 -0.36 -17.46
CA ARG A 207 8.67 -1.32 -16.55
C ARG A 207 7.69 -1.82 -15.48
N VAL A 208 6.87 -0.94 -14.93
CA VAL A 208 5.84 -1.28 -13.93
C VAL A 208 4.71 -2.03 -14.62
N ALA A 209 4.20 -1.50 -15.75
CA ALA A 209 3.13 -2.12 -16.54
C ALA A 209 3.45 -3.57 -16.91
N ALA A 210 4.69 -3.85 -17.33
CA ALA A 210 5.15 -5.20 -17.66
C ALA A 210 5.14 -6.17 -16.45
N GLN A 211 5.28 -5.66 -15.23
CA GLN A 211 5.32 -6.47 -14.02
C GLN A 211 3.96 -6.62 -13.33
N LEU A 212 3.03 -5.66 -13.51
CA LEU A 212 1.74 -5.64 -12.83
C LEU A 212 0.96 -6.95 -12.98
N SER A 213 0.92 -7.52 -14.19
CA SER A 213 0.22 -8.79 -14.44
C SER A 213 0.87 -9.99 -13.73
N THR A 214 2.19 -9.98 -13.58
CA THR A 214 2.95 -11.02 -12.90
C THR A 214 2.76 -10.90 -11.39
N VAL A 215 2.95 -9.70 -10.84
CA VAL A 215 2.80 -9.42 -9.41
C VAL A 215 1.36 -9.68 -8.96
N GLY A 216 0.37 -9.23 -9.72
CA GLY A 216 -1.04 -9.49 -9.42
C GLY A 216 -1.41 -10.98 -9.34
N ARG A 217 -0.64 -11.87 -9.97
CA ARG A 217 -0.80 -13.32 -9.83
C ARG A 217 -0.04 -13.92 -8.65
N LEU A 218 1.03 -13.29 -8.23
CA LEU A 218 1.87 -13.74 -7.11
C LEU A 218 1.26 -13.39 -5.76
N ILE A 219 0.56 -12.25 -5.70
CA ILE A 219 -0.04 -11.78 -4.45
C ILE A 219 -1.27 -12.61 -4.12
N LYS A 220 -1.23 -13.27 -2.97
CA LYS A 220 -2.38 -13.96 -2.38
C LYS A 220 -3.00 -13.04 -1.33
N LEU A 221 -4.32 -12.97 -1.30
CA LEU A 221 -5.00 -12.48 -0.10
C LEU A 221 -4.70 -13.49 1.01
N ALA A 222 -4.29 -13.01 2.16
CA ALA A 222 -4.15 -13.86 3.34
C ALA A 222 -5.52 -14.46 3.63
N ASP A 223 -5.62 -15.78 3.58
CA ASP A 223 -6.86 -16.48 3.86
C ASP A 223 -7.28 -16.16 5.28
N SER A 224 -8.54 -15.76 5.44
CA SER A 224 -9.15 -15.70 6.77
C SER A 224 -9.16 -17.10 7.37
N PRO A 225 -8.86 -17.26 8.66
CA PRO A 225 -8.96 -18.55 9.33
C PRO A 225 -10.41 -18.95 9.65
N VAL A 226 -11.35 -18.66 8.74
CA VAL A 226 -12.76 -19.07 8.90
C VAL A 226 -13.15 -19.87 7.69
N GLU A 227 -13.01 -21.19 7.83
CA GLU A 227 -13.94 -22.24 7.41
C GLU A 227 -13.24 -23.61 7.45
N GLN A 228 -13.08 -24.12 8.67
CA GLN A 228 -13.12 -25.55 8.93
C GLN A 228 -13.85 -25.77 10.26
N SER A 229 -15.12 -25.42 10.30
CA SER A 229 -16.05 -26.03 11.22
C SER A 229 -17.27 -26.47 10.42
N ASP A 230 -17.17 -27.64 9.82
CA ASP A 230 -18.33 -28.46 9.47
C ASP A 230 -19.06 -28.77 10.77
N THR A 231 -20.08 -27.99 11.08
CA THR A 231 -21.17 -28.43 11.96
C THR A 231 -22.46 -27.88 11.42
N MET A 232 -23.28 -28.79 10.92
CA MET A 232 -24.71 -28.64 10.70
C MET A 232 -25.38 -27.99 11.91
N GLY A 233 -26.23 -26.99 11.68
CA GLY A 233 -27.08 -26.40 12.73
C GLY A 233 -27.94 -25.26 12.19
N THR A 234 -29.14 -25.63 11.71
CA THR A 234 -30.43 -24.91 11.67
C THR A 234 -30.47 -23.41 12.02
N THR A 235 -31.01 -22.68 11.04
CA THR A 235 -31.92 -21.49 11.04
C THR A 235 -32.28 -20.83 12.38
N GLU A 236 -32.15 -19.54 12.47
CA GLU A 236 -33.14 -18.47 12.77
C GLU A 236 -32.47 -17.23 13.39
N GLY A 237 -32.89 -16.03 12.96
CA GLY A 237 -32.69 -14.81 13.72
C GLY A 237 -32.05 -13.62 12.99
N ILE A 238 -32.83 -12.95 12.14
CA ILE A 238 -32.50 -11.61 11.59
C ILE A 238 -32.68 -10.58 12.69
N SER A 239 -31.65 -9.83 13.02
CA SER A 239 -31.83 -8.53 13.69
C SER A 239 -30.87 -7.48 13.11
N SER A 240 -31.45 -6.34 12.80
CA SER A 240 -30.90 -5.14 12.17
C SER A 240 -29.77 -4.50 12.97
N PHE A 241 -28.66 -4.20 12.32
CA PHE A 241 -27.69 -3.22 12.79
C PHE A 241 -27.45 -2.15 11.72
N THR A 242 -27.83 -0.93 12.06
CA THR A 242 -27.43 0.30 11.38
C THR A 242 -26.10 0.75 11.94
N SER A 243 -25.05 0.84 11.12
CA SER A 243 -23.82 1.55 11.43
C SER A 243 -23.08 1.98 10.16
N CYS A 244 -22.36 3.06 10.28
CA CYS A 244 -21.68 3.81 9.23
C CYS A 244 -20.67 2.97 8.47
N ASP A 245 -21.01 2.63 7.22
CA ASP A 245 -20.31 1.66 6.41
C ASP A 245 -19.38 2.33 5.40
N ALA A 246 -18.08 2.17 5.62
CA ALA A 246 -17.19 2.05 4.48
C ALA A 246 -17.31 0.61 3.95
N VAL A 247 -18.41 0.33 3.26
CA VAL A 247 -18.63 -0.95 2.60
C VAL A 247 -17.60 -1.09 1.48
N ILE A 248 -16.62 -1.97 1.67
CA ILE A 248 -15.85 -2.52 0.54
C ILE A 248 -16.87 -3.34 -0.25
N PRO A 249 -17.22 -2.95 -1.50
CA PRO A 249 -18.23 -3.66 -2.24
C PRO A 249 -17.80 -5.13 -2.40
N SER A 250 -18.68 -6.06 -2.09
CA SER A 250 -18.48 -7.51 -2.22
C SER A 250 -18.02 -7.98 -3.62
N ARG A 251 -18.07 -7.10 -4.62
CA ARG A 251 -17.53 -7.29 -5.98
C ARG A 251 -16.01 -7.51 -6.02
N TYR A 252 -15.26 -7.08 -5.00
CA TYR A 252 -13.81 -7.24 -4.95
C TYR A 252 -13.37 -8.64 -4.46
N PHE A 253 -14.23 -9.36 -3.74
CA PHE A 253 -13.93 -10.71 -3.25
C PHE A 253 -14.04 -11.80 -4.33
N VAL A 254 -14.83 -11.59 -5.38
CA VAL A 254 -15.04 -12.58 -6.45
C VAL A 254 -13.85 -12.66 -7.41
N TRP A 255 -12.99 -11.66 -7.43
CA TRP A 255 -11.94 -11.51 -8.47
C TRP A 255 -10.69 -12.37 -8.24
N VAL A 256 -10.41 -12.80 -7.02
CA VAL A 256 -9.24 -13.63 -6.72
C VAL A 256 -9.40 -15.08 -7.21
N LYS A 257 -10.64 -15.54 -7.44
CA LYS A 257 -10.94 -16.91 -7.86
C LYS A 257 -11.14 -17.14 -9.38
N THR A 258 -11.27 -16.10 -10.20
CA THR A 258 -11.57 -16.31 -11.63
C THR A 258 -10.73 -15.44 -12.57
N ARG A 259 -10.00 -16.13 -13.44
CA ARG A 259 -9.44 -15.74 -14.72
C ARG A 259 -10.29 -14.66 -15.45
N ASP A 260 -9.82 -13.42 -15.58
CA ASP A 260 -9.90 -12.62 -16.82
C ASP A 260 -9.60 -11.12 -16.57
N LEU A 261 -8.33 -10.77 -16.74
CA LEU A 261 -7.88 -9.36 -16.76
C LEU A 261 -8.45 -8.56 -17.95
N ARG A 262 -9.10 -9.23 -18.92
CA ARG A 262 -9.60 -8.59 -20.15
C ARG A 262 -10.93 -7.85 -19.98
N ARG A 263 -11.67 -8.03 -18.90
CA ARG A 263 -12.98 -7.39 -18.70
C ARG A 263 -12.94 -6.03 -18.01
N TYR A 264 -11.78 -5.62 -17.51
CA TYR A 264 -11.70 -4.36 -16.77
C TYR A 264 -11.56 -3.11 -17.65
N THR A 265 -11.25 -3.28 -18.93
CA THR A 265 -11.15 -2.16 -19.89
C THR A 265 -12.47 -1.82 -20.59
N ALA A 266 -13.54 -2.57 -20.37
CA ALA A 266 -14.78 -2.46 -21.17
C ALA A 266 -15.94 -1.71 -20.51
N ASN A 267 -15.87 -1.29 -19.25
CA ASN A 267 -16.96 -0.56 -18.58
C ASN A 267 -16.51 0.80 -18.06
N ARG A 268 -16.14 1.71 -18.96
CA ARG A 268 -16.29 3.14 -18.71
C ARG A 268 -17.74 3.49 -19.02
N PRO A 269 -18.54 4.07 -18.09
CA PRO A 269 -19.76 4.70 -18.46
C PRO A 269 -19.40 5.86 -19.41
N SER A 270 -19.91 5.82 -20.62
CA SER A 270 -19.88 6.94 -21.55
C SER A 270 -20.60 8.11 -20.89
N CYS A 271 -19.86 9.13 -20.53
CA CYS A 271 -20.40 10.42 -20.15
C CYS A 271 -20.91 11.04 -21.47
N GLU A 272 -22.18 10.83 -21.79
CA GLU A 272 -22.88 11.58 -22.84
C GLU A 272 -22.83 13.05 -22.47
N ARG A 273 -22.08 13.82 -23.25
CA ARG A 273 -22.18 15.27 -23.25
C ARG A 273 -23.54 15.65 -23.83
N SER A 274 -24.44 15.99 -22.99
CA SER A 274 -25.62 16.75 -23.38
C SER A 274 -25.18 18.14 -23.83
N SER A 275 -25.05 18.31 -25.13
CA SER A 275 -24.96 19.60 -25.79
C SER A 275 -26.40 20.08 -26.04
N ASP A 276 -26.94 20.90 -25.16
CA ASP A 276 -28.08 21.79 -25.48
C ASP A 276 -28.06 22.95 -24.48
N VAL A 277 -27.48 24.07 -24.91
CA VAL A 277 -27.90 25.38 -24.45
C VAL A 277 -27.99 26.29 -25.67
N CYS A 278 -29.24 26.54 -26.01
CA CYS A 278 -29.69 27.52 -26.99
C CYS A 278 -29.17 28.92 -26.73
N CYS A 279 -28.89 29.61 -27.84
CA CYS A 279 -28.88 31.06 -27.98
C CYS A 279 -30.19 31.70 -27.46
N GLY A 280 -30.04 32.84 -26.80
CA GLY A 280 -31.16 33.69 -26.45
C GLY A 280 -30.74 35.05 -25.93
N ARG A 281 -30.51 36.02 -26.85
CA ARG A 281 -30.49 37.50 -26.71
C ARG A 281 -29.43 38.15 -25.85
#